data_4b666b8c2c403315575ef751c097ed06
#
_entry.id   4b666b8c2c403315575ef751c097ed06
#
_cell.length_a   1.000
_cell.length_b   1.000
_cell.length_c   1.000
_cell.angle_alpha   90.00
_cell.angle_beta   90.00
_cell.angle_gamma   90.00
#
_symmetry.space_group_name_H-M   'P 1'
#
loop_
_entity.id
_entity.type
_entity.pdbx_description
1 polymer ?
#
loop_
_entity_poly.entity_id
_entity_poly.type
_entity_poly.pdbx_seq_one_letter_code
_entity_poly.pdbx_strand_id
1 'polypeptide(L)'
;MNILIIEDEARIARRLQRMTTEFFRDKPHHITVCDSLQKGINQITDQLPDLLLLDLNLNGDNGFEVLEQMVAASFHTIIVSANTDKAITAFAYGVLDFVPKPFDEVRLFQALTRFISPALKPDEGIKYLAVKRSGQVRLINIAEIIYIKGAGIYTELHLKNGQHELHDKSLELLQQLLPDGFERIHKSYLVNLQQAEKILINPGTRYGLLLKTGETLPIGRSKYKELKNKTI
;
A
#
# COMPACT_ATOMS: atom_id res chain seq x y z
N MET A 1 -14.13 -12.98 7.06
CA MET A 1 -12.96 -12.09 7.14
C MET A 1 -12.04 -12.60 8.23
N ASN A 2 -10.77 -12.83 7.91
CA ASN A 2 -9.77 -13.35 8.84
C ASN A 2 -8.83 -12.21 9.24
N ILE A 3 -8.71 -11.97 10.54
CA ILE A 3 -7.85 -10.93 11.10
C ILE A 3 -6.77 -11.62 11.92
N LEU A 4 -5.52 -11.27 11.69
CA LEU A 4 -4.38 -11.75 12.47
C LEU A 4 -3.81 -10.60 13.29
N ILE A 5 -3.58 -10.83 14.56
CA ILE A 5 -2.89 -9.92 15.46
C ILE A 5 -1.57 -10.59 15.89
N ILE A 6 -0.44 -9.92 15.67
CA ILE A 6 0.88 -10.38 16.13
C ILE A 6 1.38 -9.34 17.14
N GLU A 7 1.36 -9.71 18.42
CA GLU A 7 1.64 -8.83 19.56
C GLU A 7 2.09 -9.68 20.74
N ASP A 8 3.29 -9.47 21.28
CA ASP A 8 3.86 -10.24 22.38
C ASP A 8 3.36 -9.79 23.76
N GLU A 9 2.97 -8.52 23.89
CA GLU A 9 2.38 -8.03 25.13
C GLU A 9 0.91 -8.47 25.27
N ALA A 10 0.65 -9.51 26.07
CA ALA A 10 -0.70 -10.09 26.24
C ALA A 10 -1.78 -9.07 26.64
N ARG A 11 -1.42 -7.96 27.32
CA ARG A 11 -2.34 -6.89 27.68
C ARG A 11 -2.76 -6.07 26.46
N ILE A 12 -1.81 -5.75 25.59
CA ILE A 12 -2.04 -4.99 24.37
C ILE A 12 -2.78 -5.88 23.37
N ALA A 13 -2.38 -7.12 23.19
CA ALA A 13 -3.04 -8.09 22.33
C ALA A 13 -4.54 -8.23 22.66
N ARG A 14 -4.88 -8.42 23.96
CA ARG A 14 -6.29 -8.48 24.40
C ARG A 14 -7.03 -7.17 24.14
N ARG A 15 -6.39 -6.01 24.30
CA ARG A 15 -6.99 -4.72 24.03
C ARG A 15 -7.27 -4.55 22.54
N LEU A 16 -6.31 -4.89 21.65
CA LEU A 16 -6.48 -4.89 20.22
C LEU A 16 -7.62 -5.83 19.80
N GLN A 17 -7.61 -7.07 20.28
CA GLN A 17 -8.64 -8.05 19.97
C GLN A 17 -10.03 -7.53 20.36
N ARG A 18 -10.21 -7.02 21.58
CA ARG A 18 -11.50 -6.47 22.04
C ARG A 18 -11.98 -5.31 21.16
N MET A 19 -11.13 -4.30 20.91
CA MET A 19 -11.48 -3.14 20.13
C MET A 19 -11.78 -3.51 18.66
N THR A 20 -11.00 -4.43 18.09
CA THR A 20 -11.23 -4.93 16.72
C THR A 20 -12.54 -5.72 16.63
N THR A 21 -12.85 -6.56 17.62
CA THR A 21 -14.14 -7.26 17.71
C THR A 21 -15.30 -6.27 17.78
N GLU A 22 -15.18 -5.22 18.61
CA GLU A 22 -16.22 -4.18 18.72
C GLU A 22 -16.43 -3.42 17.41
N PHE A 23 -15.34 -3.07 16.73
CA PHE A 23 -15.42 -2.38 15.44
C PHE A 23 -16.13 -3.21 14.35
N PHE A 24 -15.87 -4.52 14.32
CA PHE A 24 -16.43 -5.43 13.32
C PHE A 24 -17.65 -6.21 13.79
N ARG A 25 -18.27 -5.84 14.93
CA ARG A 25 -19.38 -6.60 15.55
C ARG A 25 -20.51 -6.98 14.60
N ASP A 26 -20.80 -6.11 13.63
CA ASP A 26 -21.89 -6.32 12.65
C ASP A 26 -21.43 -7.07 11.39
N LYS A 27 -20.19 -7.54 11.34
CA LYS A 27 -19.60 -8.28 10.20
C LYS A 27 -19.04 -9.61 10.67
N PRO A 28 -19.28 -10.73 9.95
CA PRO A 28 -18.65 -12.00 10.27
C PRO A 28 -17.12 -11.89 10.20
N HIS A 29 -16.45 -12.17 11.32
CA HIS A 29 -15.00 -12.15 11.38
C HIS A 29 -14.44 -13.20 12.33
N HIS A 30 -13.20 -13.60 12.08
CA HIS A 30 -12.41 -14.47 12.96
C HIS A 30 -11.09 -13.76 13.28
N ILE A 31 -10.71 -13.71 14.55
CA ILE A 31 -9.48 -13.07 15.01
C ILE A 31 -8.57 -14.12 15.61
N THR A 32 -7.39 -14.29 15.02
CA THR A 32 -6.29 -15.09 15.55
C THR A 32 -5.27 -14.16 16.20
N VAL A 33 -4.75 -14.54 17.36
CA VAL A 33 -3.71 -13.78 18.08
C VAL A 33 -2.47 -14.64 18.21
N CYS A 34 -1.32 -14.12 17.78
CA CYS A 34 -0.01 -14.73 17.92
C CYS A 34 0.87 -13.83 18.80
N ASP A 35 1.60 -14.46 19.72
CA ASP A 35 2.47 -13.81 20.71
C ASP A 35 3.94 -13.72 20.26
N SER A 36 4.26 -14.19 19.05
CA SER A 36 5.61 -14.16 18.50
C SER A 36 5.62 -14.09 16.99
N LEU A 37 6.73 -13.58 16.45
CA LEU A 37 6.98 -13.45 15.03
C LEU A 37 6.82 -14.79 14.30
N GLN A 38 7.45 -15.86 14.83
CA GLN A 38 7.43 -17.18 14.19
C GLN A 38 6.02 -17.78 14.12
N LYS A 39 5.22 -17.66 15.19
CA LYS A 39 3.83 -18.12 15.18
C LYS A 39 3.00 -17.32 14.16
N GLY A 40 3.24 -16.02 14.05
CA GLY A 40 2.60 -15.16 13.08
C GLY A 40 2.92 -15.56 11.64
N ILE A 41 4.20 -15.80 11.31
CA ILE A 41 4.64 -16.26 10.00
C ILE A 41 4.01 -17.62 9.65
N ASN A 42 4.02 -18.57 10.58
CA ASN A 42 3.40 -19.87 10.38
C ASN A 42 1.89 -19.73 10.09
N GLN A 43 1.19 -18.90 10.89
CA GLN A 43 -0.24 -18.65 10.69
C GLN A 43 -0.55 -18.02 9.32
N ILE A 44 0.28 -17.08 8.85
CA ILE A 44 0.11 -16.45 7.53
C ILE A 44 0.35 -17.50 6.42
N THR A 45 1.32 -18.39 6.60
CA THR A 45 1.63 -19.46 5.64
C THR A 45 0.49 -20.47 5.53
N ASP A 46 -0.14 -20.82 6.67
CA ASP A 46 -1.25 -21.77 6.72
C ASP A 46 -2.55 -21.13 6.17
N GLN A 47 -2.80 -19.88 6.54
CA GLN A 47 -3.99 -19.16 6.11
C GLN A 47 -3.71 -17.66 6.00
N LEU A 48 -3.74 -17.12 4.78
CA LEU A 48 -3.60 -15.68 4.56
C LEU A 48 -4.72 -14.90 5.26
N PRO A 49 -4.39 -13.90 6.09
CA PRO A 49 -5.40 -13.03 6.66
C PRO A 49 -5.91 -12.01 5.62
N ASP A 50 -7.07 -11.43 5.85
CA ASP A 50 -7.54 -10.24 5.14
C ASP A 50 -6.89 -8.97 5.71
N LEU A 51 -6.67 -8.96 7.04
CA LEU A 51 -6.07 -7.87 7.80
C LEU A 51 -5.07 -8.39 8.82
N LEU A 52 -3.86 -7.82 8.82
CA LEU A 52 -2.83 -8.03 9.83
C LEU A 52 -2.69 -6.77 10.71
N LEU A 53 -2.78 -6.93 12.02
CA LEU A 53 -2.34 -5.95 13.02
C LEU A 53 -1.01 -6.43 13.59
N LEU A 54 0.07 -5.66 13.40
CA LEU A 54 1.44 -6.11 13.66
C LEU A 54 2.19 -5.13 14.56
N ASP A 55 2.73 -5.62 15.68
CA ASP A 55 3.80 -4.87 16.35
C ASP A 55 5.13 -5.09 15.64
N LEU A 56 5.93 -4.03 15.58
CA LEU A 56 7.29 -4.06 15.03
C LEU A 56 8.35 -4.56 16.02
N ASN A 57 8.03 -4.62 17.31
CA ASN A 57 8.95 -5.08 18.35
C ASN A 57 8.34 -6.27 19.09
N LEU A 58 8.71 -7.46 18.68
CA LEU A 58 8.19 -8.72 19.21
C LEU A 58 9.29 -9.45 20.01
N ASN A 59 9.40 -9.18 21.31
CA ASN A 59 10.44 -9.77 22.19
C ASN A 59 11.88 -9.58 21.67
N GLY A 60 12.15 -8.47 20.97
CA GLY A 60 13.44 -8.19 20.35
C GLY A 60 13.53 -8.61 18.87
N ASP A 61 12.59 -9.40 18.36
CA ASP A 61 12.48 -9.71 16.95
C ASP A 61 11.95 -8.49 16.16
N ASN A 62 12.41 -8.36 14.93
CA ASN A 62 12.05 -7.24 14.09
C ASN A 62 10.80 -7.57 13.25
N GLY A 63 9.65 -7.03 13.61
CA GLY A 63 8.39 -7.22 12.86
C GLY A 63 8.44 -6.83 11.37
N PHE A 64 9.44 -6.05 10.93
CA PHE A 64 9.67 -5.80 9.51
C PHE A 64 10.01 -7.06 8.72
N GLU A 65 10.53 -8.11 9.34
CA GLU A 65 10.77 -9.40 8.67
C GLU A 65 9.49 -10.00 8.12
N VAL A 66 8.36 -9.84 8.84
CA VAL A 66 7.03 -10.24 8.31
C VAL A 66 6.70 -9.43 7.06
N LEU A 67 6.86 -8.11 7.12
CA LEU A 67 6.59 -7.25 5.98
C LEU A 67 7.50 -7.58 4.79
N GLU A 68 8.77 -7.86 5.04
CA GLU A 68 9.73 -8.24 4.01
C GLU A 68 9.42 -9.57 3.34
N GLN A 69 9.07 -10.58 4.13
CA GLN A 69 8.71 -11.91 3.60
C GLN A 69 7.36 -11.89 2.90
N MET A 70 6.45 -11.00 3.31
CA MET A 70 5.06 -10.96 2.85
C MET A 70 4.76 -9.81 1.89
N VAL A 71 5.78 -9.11 1.37
CA VAL A 71 5.63 -8.00 0.41
C VAL A 71 4.80 -8.38 -0.82
N ALA A 72 4.83 -9.66 -1.21
CA ALA A 72 4.04 -10.19 -2.32
C ALA A 72 2.63 -10.69 -1.91
N ALA A 73 2.29 -10.69 -0.63
CA ALA A 73 1.02 -11.23 -0.16
C ALA A 73 -0.13 -10.23 -0.31
N SER A 74 -1.33 -10.75 -0.59
CA SER A 74 -2.53 -9.96 -0.92
C SER A 74 -3.35 -9.62 0.32
N PHE A 75 -2.73 -9.17 1.43
CA PHE A 75 -3.47 -8.73 2.62
C PHE A 75 -3.07 -7.32 3.05
N HIS A 76 -3.94 -6.69 3.83
CA HIS A 76 -3.69 -5.37 4.37
C HIS A 76 -3.00 -5.45 5.72
N THR A 77 -2.04 -4.56 5.98
CA THR A 77 -1.32 -4.50 7.25
C THR A 77 -1.51 -3.12 7.90
N ILE A 78 -1.85 -3.12 9.18
CA ILE A 78 -1.80 -1.96 10.07
C ILE A 78 -0.72 -2.24 11.11
N ILE A 79 0.25 -1.34 11.21
CA ILE A 79 1.27 -1.41 12.26
C ILE A 79 0.73 -0.79 13.55
N VAL A 80 0.97 -1.45 14.67
CA VAL A 80 0.64 -0.93 16.01
C VAL A 80 1.89 -1.00 16.88
N SER A 81 2.65 0.10 16.98
CA SER A 81 3.96 0.06 17.61
C SER A 81 4.32 1.34 18.37
N ALA A 82 5.20 1.20 19.37
CA ALA A 82 5.79 2.35 20.07
C ALA A 82 6.89 3.04 19.27
N ASN A 83 7.48 2.36 18.28
CA ASN A 83 8.60 2.85 17.48
C ASN A 83 8.13 3.77 16.34
N THR A 84 7.72 4.98 16.66
CA THR A 84 7.17 5.96 15.69
C THR A 84 8.17 6.43 14.65
N ASP A 85 9.45 6.39 14.94
CA ASP A 85 10.55 6.66 13.99
C ASP A 85 10.56 5.69 12.80
N LYS A 86 10.02 4.49 12.98
CA LYS A 86 9.87 3.49 11.93
C LYS A 86 8.61 3.65 11.06
N ALA A 87 7.74 4.61 11.37
CA ALA A 87 6.49 4.80 10.62
C ALA A 87 6.72 5.05 9.13
N ILE A 88 7.68 5.90 8.77
CA ILE A 88 8.01 6.19 7.36
C ILE A 88 8.44 4.91 6.63
N THR A 89 9.27 4.11 7.26
CA THR A 89 9.72 2.81 6.72
C THR A 89 8.54 1.86 6.57
N ALA A 90 7.65 1.77 7.55
CA ALA A 90 6.46 0.94 7.48
C ALA A 90 5.55 1.31 6.29
N PHE A 91 5.27 2.60 6.10
CA PHE A 91 4.51 3.06 4.93
C PHE A 91 5.21 2.74 3.61
N ALA A 92 6.53 2.71 3.58
CA ALA A 92 7.30 2.31 2.41
C ALA A 92 7.07 0.83 2.04
N TYR A 93 6.78 -0.04 3.00
CA TYR A 93 6.32 -1.42 2.75
C TYR A 93 4.84 -1.51 2.35
N GLY A 94 4.14 -0.37 2.24
CA GLY A 94 2.75 -0.33 1.80
C GLY A 94 1.77 -0.78 2.87
N VAL A 95 2.06 -0.53 4.14
CA VAL A 95 1.08 -0.73 5.21
C VAL A 95 -0.06 0.27 5.06
N LEU A 96 -1.25 -0.16 5.44
CA LEU A 96 -2.46 0.63 5.33
C LEU A 96 -2.46 1.81 6.31
N ASP A 97 -1.93 1.59 7.52
CA ASP A 97 -1.83 2.61 8.56
C ASP A 97 -0.75 2.27 9.59
N PHE A 98 -0.36 3.28 10.37
CA PHE A 98 0.53 3.16 11.52
C PHE A 98 -0.15 3.75 12.76
N VAL A 99 -0.41 2.93 13.76
CA VAL A 99 -1.05 3.30 15.03
C VAL A 99 0.03 3.35 16.12
N PRO A 100 0.41 4.55 16.61
CA PRO A 100 1.41 4.67 17.66
C PRO A 100 0.88 4.18 19.01
N LYS A 101 1.69 3.45 19.77
CA LYS A 101 1.42 3.13 21.17
C LYS A 101 1.89 4.29 22.08
N PRO A 102 1.13 4.72 23.10
CA PRO A 102 -0.22 4.25 23.47
C PRO A 102 -1.29 4.77 22.50
N PHE A 103 -2.30 3.96 22.22
CA PHE A 103 -3.41 4.31 21.34
C PHE A 103 -4.75 4.26 22.09
N ASP A 104 -5.72 5.01 21.61
CA ASP A 104 -7.11 4.95 22.03
C ASP A 104 -7.98 4.27 20.96
N GLU A 105 -9.27 4.16 21.27
CA GLU A 105 -10.26 3.54 20.39
C GLU A 105 -10.45 4.35 19.10
N VAL A 106 -10.48 5.67 19.22
CA VAL A 106 -10.67 6.58 18.07
C VAL A 106 -9.57 6.37 17.04
N ARG A 107 -8.31 6.33 17.51
CA ARG A 107 -7.16 6.14 16.61
C ARG A 107 -7.14 4.77 15.94
N LEU A 108 -7.43 3.70 16.69
CA LEU A 108 -7.52 2.35 16.11
C LEU A 108 -8.67 2.26 15.11
N PHE A 109 -9.85 2.81 15.44
CA PHE A 109 -11.03 2.78 14.57
C PHE A 109 -10.80 3.56 13.27
N GLN A 110 -10.07 4.67 13.30
CA GLN A 110 -9.63 5.37 12.08
C GLN A 110 -8.81 4.45 11.16
N ALA A 111 -7.86 3.70 11.72
CA ALA A 111 -7.05 2.76 10.95
C ALA A 111 -7.90 1.61 10.37
N LEU A 112 -8.80 1.04 11.17
CA LEU A 112 -9.70 -0.02 10.71
C LEU A 112 -10.72 0.48 9.68
N THR A 113 -11.13 1.74 9.76
CA THR A 113 -12.02 2.37 8.77
C THR A 113 -11.36 2.42 7.40
N ARG A 114 -10.06 2.68 7.33
CA ARG A 114 -9.30 2.64 6.07
C ARG A 114 -9.33 1.27 5.40
N PHE A 115 -9.35 0.21 6.18
CA PHE A 115 -9.47 -1.15 5.66
C PHE A 115 -10.83 -1.44 5.03
N ILE A 116 -11.94 -0.98 5.63
CA ILE A 116 -13.29 -1.25 5.11
C ILE A 116 -13.77 -0.24 4.07
N SER A 117 -13.11 0.90 3.97
CA SER A 117 -13.48 2.00 3.06
C SER A 117 -12.25 2.45 2.27
N PRO A 118 -11.84 1.66 1.26
CA PRO A 118 -10.67 2.01 0.44
C PRO A 118 -10.86 3.33 -0.33
N ALA A 119 -12.09 3.87 -0.39
CA ALA A 119 -12.37 5.21 -0.92
C ALA A 119 -11.96 6.35 0.03
N LEU A 120 -11.78 6.06 1.32
CA LEU A 120 -11.17 7.00 2.27
C LEU A 120 -9.65 6.83 2.22
N LYS A 121 -9.05 7.13 1.07
CA LYS A 121 -7.61 7.38 1.03
C LYS A 121 -7.32 8.49 2.06
N PRO A 122 -6.27 8.36 2.89
CA PRO A 122 -5.86 9.47 3.74
C PRO A 122 -5.70 10.73 2.89
N ASP A 123 -6.10 11.91 3.37
CA ASP A 123 -5.79 13.20 2.72
C ASP A 123 -4.28 13.37 2.46
N GLU A 124 -3.47 12.58 3.16
CA GLU A 124 -2.08 12.34 2.88
C GLU A 124 -1.88 10.85 2.56
N GLY A 125 -2.00 10.44 1.30
CA GLY A 125 -1.60 9.11 0.82
C GLY A 125 -0.14 8.78 1.20
N ILE A 126 0.28 7.53 1.00
CA ILE A 126 1.69 7.18 1.24
C ILE A 126 2.60 8.22 0.57
N LYS A 127 3.60 8.71 1.31
CA LYS A 127 4.55 9.72 0.78
C LYS A 127 5.75 9.09 0.08
N TYR A 128 6.03 7.82 0.37
CA TYR A 128 7.21 7.10 -0.12
C TYR A 128 6.84 5.68 -0.55
N LEU A 129 7.51 5.18 -1.60
CA LEU A 129 7.58 3.77 -1.96
C LEU A 129 8.97 3.23 -1.63
N ALA A 130 9.03 2.03 -1.02
CA ALA A 130 10.30 1.35 -0.77
C ALA A 130 10.70 0.49 -1.96
N VAL A 131 11.92 0.65 -2.43
CA VAL A 131 12.53 -0.24 -3.43
C VAL A 131 13.75 -0.93 -2.82
N LYS A 132 13.87 -2.24 -3.04
CA LYS A 132 15.07 -3.01 -2.64
C LYS A 132 16.09 -2.98 -3.77
N ARG A 133 17.31 -2.53 -3.44
CA ARG A 133 18.44 -2.58 -4.37
C ARG A 133 19.70 -3.03 -3.63
N SER A 134 20.29 -4.14 -4.06
CA SER A 134 21.55 -4.66 -3.50
C SER A 134 21.54 -4.80 -1.97
N GLY A 135 20.45 -5.30 -1.39
CA GLY A 135 20.31 -5.49 0.05
C GLY A 135 20.00 -4.22 0.86
N GLN A 136 19.84 -3.08 0.19
CA GLN A 136 19.46 -1.81 0.82
C GLN A 136 18.02 -1.43 0.43
N VAL A 137 17.30 -0.81 1.35
CA VAL A 137 15.98 -0.23 1.08
C VAL A 137 16.15 1.26 0.78
N ARG A 138 15.68 1.68 -0.40
CA ARG A 138 15.65 3.08 -0.81
C ARG A 138 14.20 3.58 -0.80
N LEU A 139 13.95 4.71 -0.18
CA LEU A 139 12.65 5.37 -0.18
C LEU A 139 12.54 6.31 -1.38
N ILE A 140 11.56 6.07 -2.23
CA ILE A 140 11.23 6.93 -3.38
C ILE A 140 10.05 7.81 -3.00
N ASN A 141 10.26 9.12 -3.01
CA ASN A 141 9.16 10.06 -2.80
C ASN A 141 8.17 9.93 -3.96
N ILE A 142 6.89 9.72 -3.64
CA ILE A 142 5.83 9.55 -4.63
C ILE A 142 5.69 10.79 -5.53
N ALA A 143 5.95 11.99 -5.00
CA ALA A 143 5.94 13.23 -5.79
C ALA A 143 7.00 13.24 -6.92
N GLU A 144 8.05 12.41 -6.80
CA GLU A 144 9.08 12.26 -7.84
C GLU A 144 8.68 11.27 -8.94
N ILE A 145 7.60 10.50 -8.76
CA ILE A 145 7.16 9.50 -9.73
C ILE A 145 6.33 10.18 -10.81
N ILE A 146 6.75 10.00 -12.06
CA ILE A 146 6.03 10.47 -13.25
C ILE A 146 4.95 9.45 -13.64
N TYR A 147 5.37 8.19 -13.80
CA TYR A 147 4.48 7.06 -14.08
C TYR A 147 5.10 5.74 -13.62
N ILE A 148 4.28 4.73 -13.55
CA ILE A 148 4.67 3.36 -13.20
C ILE A 148 4.26 2.44 -14.33
N LYS A 149 5.20 1.58 -14.77
CA LYS A 149 5.00 0.63 -15.86
C LYS A 149 5.08 -0.80 -15.35
N GLY A 150 4.19 -1.67 -15.81
CA GLY A 150 4.28 -3.12 -15.54
C GLY A 150 5.45 -3.75 -16.31
N ALA A 151 6.27 -4.51 -15.61
CA ALA A 151 7.48 -5.17 -16.10
C ALA A 151 7.51 -6.66 -15.67
N GLY A 152 6.61 -7.47 -16.19
CA GLY A 152 6.47 -8.87 -15.79
C GLY A 152 5.90 -9.02 -14.39
N ILE A 153 6.69 -9.61 -13.47
CA ILE A 153 6.34 -9.76 -12.04
C ILE A 153 6.68 -8.50 -11.22
N TYR A 154 7.40 -7.54 -11.82
CA TYR A 154 7.77 -6.26 -11.20
C TYR A 154 7.01 -5.11 -11.83
N THR A 155 7.17 -3.93 -11.22
CA THR A 155 6.81 -2.64 -11.80
C THR A 155 8.04 -1.74 -11.86
N GLU A 156 8.12 -0.87 -12.87
CA GLU A 156 9.16 0.15 -13.01
C GLU A 156 8.59 1.50 -12.60
N LEU A 157 9.17 2.13 -11.60
CA LEU A 157 8.88 3.51 -11.18
C LEU A 157 9.75 4.44 -12.03
N HIS A 158 9.16 5.26 -12.89
CA HIS A 158 9.86 6.25 -13.69
C HIS A 158 9.86 7.61 -12.97
N LEU A 159 11.05 8.16 -12.71
CA LEU A 159 11.26 9.32 -11.84
C LEU A 159 11.56 10.60 -12.66
N LYS A 160 11.27 11.77 -12.08
CA LYS A 160 11.54 13.09 -12.66
C LYS A 160 12.99 13.33 -13.03
N ASN A 161 13.92 12.68 -12.32
CA ASN A 161 15.36 12.78 -12.60
C ASN A 161 15.83 11.88 -13.77
N GLY A 162 14.90 11.21 -14.47
CA GLY A 162 15.19 10.29 -15.57
C GLY A 162 15.64 8.89 -15.13
N GLN A 163 15.78 8.62 -13.84
CA GLN A 163 16.06 7.28 -13.33
C GLN A 163 14.79 6.44 -13.28
N HIS A 164 14.96 5.13 -13.28
CA HIS A 164 13.90 4.18 -13.01
C HIS A 164 14.34 3.17 -11.96
N GLU A 165 13.39 2.72 -11.14
CA GLU A 165 13.61 1.76 -10.07
C GLU A 165 12.60 0.63 -10.17
N LEU A 166 13.03 -0.60 -9.90
CA LEU A 166 12.16 -1.76 -9.88
C LEU A 166 11.47 -1.87 -8.53
N HIS A 167 10.15 -2.14 -8.57
CA HIS A 167 9.33 -2.34 -7.39
C HIS A 167 8.59 -3.67 -7.49
N ASP A 168 8.44 -4.37 -6.39
CA ASP A 168 7.90 -5.74 -6.32
C ASP A 168 6.37 -5.83 -6.24
N LYS A 169 5.66 -4.73 -5.98
CA LYS A 169 4.19 -4.72 -5.97
C LYS A 169 3.59 -4.62 -7.37
N SER A 170 2.45 -5.29 -7.57
CA SER A 170 1.70 -5.20 -8.82
C SER A 170 1.12 -3.79 -9.04
N LEU A 171 0.80 -3.46 -10.30
CA LEU A 171 0.13 -2.19 -10.63
C LEU A 171 -1.24 -2.05 -9.96
N GLU A 172 -1.95 -3.16 -9.76
CA GLU A 172 -3.25 -3.21 -9.08
C GLU A 172 -3.12 -2.78 -7.63
N LEU A 173 -2.11 -3.31 -6.93
CA LEU A 173 -1.86 -2.97 -5.53
C LEU A 173 -1.36 -1.52 -5.41
N LEU A 174 -0.44 -1.09 -6.28
CA LEU A 174 0.04 0.29 -6.30
C LEU A 174 -1.08 1.30 -6.57
N GLN A 175 -2.04 0.97 -7.44
CA GLN A 175 -3.22 1.80 -7.68
C GLN A 175 -4.07 2.02 -6.42
N GLN A 176 -4.13 1.02 -5.52
CA GLN A 176 -4.87 1.13 -4.26
C GLN A 176 -4.11 1.94 -3.20
N LEU A 177 -2.78 1.87 -3.21
CA LEU A 177 -1.91 2.50 -2.21
C LEU A 177 -1.59 3.96 -2.52
N LEU A 178 -1.46 4.30 -3.80
CA LEU A 178 -1.05 5.63 -4.23
C LEU A 178 -2.16 6.67 -3.99
N PRO A 179 -1.79 7.92 -3.68
CA PRO A 179 -2.75 8.99 -3.45
C PRO A 179 -3.56 9.31 -4.72
N ASP A 180 -4.64 10.09 -4.53
CA ASP A 180 -5.41 10.62 -5.63
C ASP A 180 -4.51 11.42 -6.57
N GLY A 181 -4.78 11.30 -7.88
CA GLY A 181 -3.91 11.86 -8.91
C GLY A 181 -3.07 10.82 -9.65
N PHE A 182 -2.93 9.60 -9.11
CA PHE A 182 -2.40 8.46 -9.88
C PHE A 182 -3.54 7.68 -10.52
N GLU A 183 -3.54 7.62 -11.86
CA GLU A 183 -4.59 6.98 -12.63
C GLU A 183 -4.09 5.83 -13.49
N ARG A 184 -4.84 4.72 -13.51
CA ARG A 184 -4.59 3.60 -14.41
C ARG A 184 -5.09 3.94 -15.81
N ILE A 185 -4.17 4.34 -16.68
CA ILE A 185 -4.49 4.74 -18.08
C ILE A 185 -4.45 3.57 -19.07
N HIS A 186 -3.75 2.49 -18.70
CA HIS A 186 -3.57 1.30 -19.54
C HIS A 186 -3.37 0.06 -18.65
N LYS A 187 -3.55 -1.14 -19.22
CA LYS A 187 -3.25 -2.39 -18.48
C LYS A 187 -1.84 -2.44 -17.89
N SER A 188 -0.90 -1.72 -18.52
CA SER A 188 0.52 -1.70 -18.13
C SER A 188 1.01 -0.35 -17.63
N TYR A 189 0.15 0.66 -17.46
CA TYR A 189 0.58 2.00 -17.04
C TYR A 189 -0.35 2.63 -16.02
N LEU A 190 0.27 3.13 -14.94
CA LEU A 190 -0.32 3.98 -13.90
C LEU A 190 0.44 5.30 -13.93
N VAL A 191 -0.23 6.44 -14.09
CA VAL A 191 0.40 7.73 -14.31
C VAL A 191 0.00 8.75 -13.24
N ASN A 192 0.93 9.60 -12.84
CA ASN A 192 0.64 10.79 -12.06
C ASN A 192 0.03 11.86 -13.00
N LEU A 193 -1.25 12.15 -12.86
CA LEU A 193 -1.97 13.10 -13.72
C LEU A 193 -1.40 14.53 -13.65
N GLN A 194 -0.71 14.90 -12.56
CA GLN A 194 -0.01 16.19 -12.47
C GLN A 194 1.14 16.30 -13.51
N GLN A 195 1.62 15.17 -14.03
CA GLN A 195 2.65 15.11 -15.07
C GLN A 195 2.07 15.02 -16.48
N ALA A 196 0.74 14.91 -16.62
CA ALA A 196 0.06 14.91 -17.90
C ALA A 196 0.06 16.31 -18.51
N GLU A 197 0.26 16.39 -19.83
CA GLU A 197 0.16 17.64 -20.60
C GLU A 197 -1.13 17.66 -21.42
N LYS A 198 -1.33 16.65 -22.28
CA LYS A 198 -2.53 16.55 -23.13
C LYS A 198 -2.77 15.12 -23.63
N ILE A 199 -4.02 14.85 -24.03
CA ILE A 199 -4.39 13.60 -24.67
C ILE A 199 -4.22 13.76 -26.19
N LEU A 200 -3.53 12.80 -26.81
CA LEU A 200 -3.36 12.69 -28.26
C LEU A 200 -4.36 11.68 -28.83
N ILE A 201 -5.03 12.06 -29.88
CA ILE A 201 -5.95 11.17 -30.62
C ILE A 201 -5.32 10.89 -31.99
N ASN A 202 -4.88 9.65 -32.17
CA ASN A 202 -4.23 9.21 -33.41
C ASN A 202 -5.22 8.43 -34.29
N PRO A 203 -4.96 8.36 -35.61
CA PRO A 203 -5.77 7.56 -36.52
C PRO A 203 -5.99 6.12 -36.04
N GLY A 204 -7.17 5.56 -36.31
CA GLY A 204 -7.53 4.20 -35.89
C GLY A 204 -7.88 4.07 -34.42
N THR A 205 -8.43 5.12 -33.77
CA THR A 205 -8.87 5.10 -32.37
C THR A 205 -7.77 4.71 -31.36
N ARG A 206 -6.55 5.15 -31.64
CA ARG A 206 -5.41 4.99 -30.71
C ARG A 206 -5.28 6.28 -29.90
N TYR A 207 -5.25 6.14 -28.59
CA TYR A 207 -5.15 7.25 -27.64
C TYR A 207 -3.79 7.23 -26.97
N GLY A 208 -3.16 8.39 -26.83
CA GLY A 208 -1.92 8.59 -26.11
C GLY A 208 -2.03 9.71 -25.09
N LEU A 209 -1.31 9.60 -23.98
CA LEU A 209 -1.13 10.67 -23.02
C LEU A 209 0.27 11.26 -23.21
N LEU A 210 0.36 12.51 -23.64
CA LEU A 210 1.61 13.24 -23.66
C LEU A 210 1.92 13.74 -22.25
N LEU A 211 3.10 13.45 -21.78
CA LEU A 211 3.62 13.90 -20.51
C LEU A 211 4.42 15.20 -20.65
N LYS A 212 4.55 15.97 -19.59
CA LYS A 212 5.39 17.18 -19.51
C LYS A 212 6.87 16.93 -19.85
N THR A 213 7.31 15.67 -19.77
CA THR A 213 8.64 15.23 -20.20
C THR A 213 8.78 15.07 -21.70
N GLY A 214 7.69 15.18 -22.48
CA GLY A 214 7.65 14.92 -23.92
C GLY A 214 7.40 13.46 -24.29
N GLU A 215 7.37 12.54 -23.31
CA GLU A 215 7.08 11.13 -23.54
C GLU A 215 5.57 10.90 -23.74
N THR A 216 5.22 9.93 -24.59
CA THR A 216 3.82 9.59 -24.86
C THR A 216 3.53 8.17 -24.38
N LEU A 217 2.56 8.03 -23.47
CA LEU A 217 2.10 6.74 -22.94
C LEU A 217 0.79 6.31 -23.62
N PRO A 218 0.57 5.01 -23.87
CA PRO A 218 -0.66 4.52 -24.46
C PRO A 218 -1.82 4.60 -23.47
N ILE A 219 -3.00 5.00 -23.94
CA ILE A 219 -4.26 4.96 -23.17
C ILE A 219 -5.11 3.80 -23.67
N GLY A 220 -5.62 2.98 -22.75
CA GLY A 220 -6.59 1.93 -23.05
C GLY A 220 -7.93 2.50 -23.52
N ARG A 221 -8.60 1.86 -24.49
CA ARG A 221 -9.87 2.36 -25.07
C ARG A 221 -10.95 2.60 -24.00
N SER A 222 -11.07 1.72 -23.01
CA SER A 222 -12.01 1.90 -21.89
C SER A 222 -11.62 3.09 -21.01
N LYS A 223 -10.31 3.26 -20.74
CA LYS A 223 -9.79 4.30 -19.87
C LYS A 223 -9.85 5.70 -20.49
N TYR A 224 -9.83 5.82 -21.81
CA TYR A 224 -9.99 7.11 -22.49
C TYR A 224 -11.30 7.82 -22.10
N LYS A 225 -12.41 7.09 -22.02
CA LYS A 225 -13.72 7.67 -21.63
C LYS A 225 -13.70 8.21 -20.20
N GLU A 226 -13.06 7.47 -19.27
CA GLU A 226 -12.91 7.88 -17.88
C GLU A 226 -12.05 9.12 -17.73
N LEU A 227 -10.88 9.15 -18.42
CA LEU A 227 -9.95 10.28 -18.39
C LEU A 227 -10.51 11.57 -18.99
N LYS A 228 -11.28 11.47 -20.07
CA LYS A 228 -11.91 12.63 -20.70
C LYS A 228 -12.85 13.37 -19.76
N ASN A 229 -13.50 12.67 -18.84
CA ASN A 229 -14.42 13.24 -17.86
C ASN A 229 -13.71 13.83 -16.61
N LYS A 230 -12.44 13.54 -16.42
CA LYS A 230 -11.63 13.99 -15.27
C LYS A 230 -10.80 15.24 -15.59
N THR A 231 -11.15 16.02 -16.62
CA THR A 231 -10.52 17.29 -17.03
C THR A 231 -8.99 17.27 -16.91
N ILE A 232 -8.31 17.01 -18.01
CA ILE A 232 -6.89 17.37 -18.21
C ILE A 232 -6.87 18.69 -18.95
#